data_5ac3d11a9094f4454f4b0eee7bfeaef0
#
_entry.id   5ac3d11a9094f4454f4b0eee7bfeaef0
#
_cell.length_a   1.000
_cell.length_b   1.000
_cell.length_c   1.000
_cell.angle_alpha   90.00
_cell.angle_beta   90.00
_cell.angle_gamma   90.00
#
_symmetry.space_group_name_H-M   'P 1'
#
loop_
_entity.id
_entity.type
_entity.pdbx_description
1 polymer ?
#
loop_
_entity_poly.entity_id
_entity_poly.type
_entity_poly.pdbx_seq_one_letter_code
_entity_poly.pdbx_strand_id
1 'polypeptide(L)'
;MVNKRLLVFIGLVLLMTVGTLSAVGEQYVPGAPLKVGFIYVGPVTDYGWTAAHDQARQICVDTFPWLDTVIVETVEEGAEGAVIDRLVREENCQVVVTCSFGFIWGTQEAALRYPDTIFFHCSGFLREPNMATYMADFYQIYYLNGLIAGALTETNKLGYIGAVPIPEVKRHIGAFALGARAVNPDAEVHVRWINAWVDEVAAAAATQALIAEGCDGFAFTEDTATVVQVAAESDYFSFGHYSPMYVFSPEYCVSGQIAHWEAIYLDFIEKVYSGEYTATNLKNVDYWWLLQEGGVEAGCDPGMVINPAWEDDLKAVTIDDPILGTISVYDLVLTRLQQMSDPGVTFDPFQGPVYDRKSTLRVPAGCILSFDELTTMQWAVDGIVGPWPDEP
;
A
#
# COMPACT_ATOMS: atom_id res chain seq x y z
N MET A 1 15.60 9.97 95.38
CA MET A 1 14.29 9.93 94.68
C MET A 1 14.47 10.67 93.39
N VAL A 2 14.69 9.95 92.29
CA VAL A 2 15.00 10.52 91.00
C VAL A 2 13.90 10.12 90.06
N ASN A 3 13.15 11.11 89.57
CA ASN A 3 12.11 10.88 88.55
C ASN A 3 12.77 10.82 87.18
N LYS A 4 12.66 9.65 86.49
CA LYS A 4 13.02 9.48 85.12
C LYS A 4 11.81 9.83 84.26
N ARG A 5 11.88 10.92 83.52
CA ARG A 5 10.95 11.21 82.41
C ARG A 5 11.38 10.43 81.15
N LEU A 6 10.51 9.57 80.72
CA LEU A 6 10.63 8.82 79.51
C LEU A 6 10.18 9.69 78.34
N LEU A 7 11.11 10.08 77.46
CA LEU A 7 10.84 10.74 76.15
C LEU A 7 10.54 9.65 75.13
N VAL A 8 9.30 9.62 74.64
CA VAL A 8 8.91 8.80 73.51
C VAL A 8 9.12 9.61 72.24
N PHE A 9 10.13 9.22 71.44
CA PHE A 9 10.30 9.72 70.08
C PHE A 9 9.37 8.94 69.16
N ILE A 10 8.33 9.60 68.68
CA ILE A 10 7.52 9.08 67.54
C ILE A 10 8.25 9.45 66.28
N GLY A 11 8.98 8.48 65.69
CA GLY A 11 9.54 8.62 64.36
C GLY A 11 8.44 8.45 63.30
N LEU A 12 8.07 9.56 62.68
CA LEU A 12 7.20 9.56 61.50
C LEU A 12 8.03 9.03 60.33
N VAL A 13 7.88 7.74 59.96
CA VAL A 13 8.43 7.20 58.75
C VAL A 13 7.49 7.58 57.60
N LEU A 14 7.87 8.65 56.89
CA LEU A 14 7.24 9.01 55.62
C LEU A 14 7.69 7.95 54.57
N LEU A 15 6.88 6.93 54.32
CA LEU A 15 7.03 6.04 53.16
C LEU A 15 6.73 6.90 51.92
N MET A 16 7.76 7.44 51.29
CA MET A 16 7.67 7.87 49.89
C MET A 16 7.56 6.61 49.03
N THR A 17 6.35 6.24 48.71
CA THR A 17 6.11 5.34 47.56
C THR A 17 6.50 6.15 46.32
N VAL A 18 7.72 5.95 45.84
CA VAL A 18 8.07 6.33 44.46
C VAL A 18 7.24 5.41 43.60
N GLY A 19 6.03 5.84 43.27
CA GLY A 19 5.28 5.26 42.17
C GLY A 19 6.12 5.46 40.93
N THR A 20 6.66 4.40 40.40
CA THR A 20 7.07 4.38 38.99
C THR A 20 5.81 4.69 38.21
N LEU A 21 5.61 5.94 37.80
CA LEU A 21 4.68 6.26 36.72
C LEU A 21 5.27 5.55 35.49
N SER A 22 4.84 4.32 35.24
CA SER A 22 4.84 3.80 33.90
C SER A 22 3.97 4.77 33.12
N ALA A 23 4.55 5.50 32.17
CA ALA A 23 3.79 6.29 31.23
C ALA A 23 3.06 5.31 30.30
N VAL A 24 1.95 4.78 30.78
CA VAL A 24 0.96 4.07 30.01
C VAL A 24 0.20 5.15 29.27
N GLY A 25 0.03 5.01 27.95
CA GLY A 25 -0.82 5.91 27.19
C GLY A 25 -2.20 6.01 27.85
N GLU A 26 -2.82 7.16 27.80
CA GLU A 26 -4.15 7.33 28.38
C GLU A 26 -5.18 6.60 27.52
N GLN A 27 -5.97 5.71 28.13
CA GLN A 27 -7.01 4.96 27.43
C GLN A 27 -8.02 5.93 26.81
N TYR A 28 -8.29 5.77 25.51
CA TYR A 28 -9.27 6.60 24.83
C TYR A 28 -10.69 6.41 25.38
N VAL A 29 -11.38 7.52 25.57
CA VAL A 29 -12.80 7.55 25.99
C VAL A 29 -13.66 7.85 24.77
N PRO A 30 -14.54 6.93 24.33
CA PRO A 30 -15.38 7.12 23.16
C PRO A 30 -16.19 8.43 23.20
N GLY A 31 -16.21 9.14 22.07
CA GLY A 31 -16.87 10.45 21.93
C GLY A 31 -16.08 11.65 22.44
N ALA A 32 -14.90 11.45 23.05
CA ALA A 32 -13.98 12.55 23.36
C ALA A 32 -13.19 12.97 22.11
N PRO A 33 -12.60 14.19 22.06
CA PRO A 33 -11.66 14.54 21.00
C PRO A 33 -10.57 13.49 20.86
N LEU A 34 -10.31 13.06 19.63
CA LEU A 34 -9.36 11.99 19.30
C LEU A 34 -8.10 12.59 18.68
N LYS A 35 -6.92 12.24 19.20
CA LYS A 35 -5.63 12.62 18.63
C LYS A 35 -4.94 11.42 18.02
N VAL A 36 -4.62 11.51 16.72
CA VAL A 36 -4.01 10.44 15.93
C VAL A 36 -2.63 10.86 15.45
N GLY A 37 -1.62 10.03 15.71
CA GLY A 37 -0.26 10.20 15.20
C GLY A 37 -0.05 9.38 13.94
N PHE A 38 0.47 9.99 12.87
CA PHE A 38 0.82 9.31 11.62
C PHE A 38 2.34 9.29 11.43
N ILE A 39 2.88 8.13 11.09
CA ILE A 39 4.31 7.93 10.82
C ILE A 39 4.49 7.54 9.36
N TYR A 40 5.18 8.38 8.61
CA TYR A 40 5.42 8.24 7.18
C TYR A 40 6.87 7.88 6.87
N VAL A 41 7.07 6.99 5.90
CA VAL A 41 8.40 6.55 5.45
C VAL A 41 9.09 7.59 4.56
N GLY A 42 8.33 8.35 3.79
CA GLY A 42 8.79 9.41 2.90
C GLY A 42 8.30 10.81 3.30
N PRO A 43 8.62 11.83 2.52
CA PRO A 43 8.07 13.17 2.66
C PRO A 43 6.66 13.25 2.07
N VAL A 44 5.79 14.12 2.58
CA VAL A 44 4.43 14.35 2.04
C VAL A 44 4.44 14.96 0.62
N THR A 45 5.61 15.27 0.09
CA THR A 45 5.81 15.83 -1.25
C THR A 45 6.36 14.82 -2.26
N ASP A 46 6.32 13.51 -1.96
CA ASP A 46 6.84 12.47 -2.83
C ASP A 46 5.99 12.22 -4.08
N TYR A 47 4.74 12.71 -4.10
CA TYR A 47 3.73 12.43 -5.13
C TYR A 47 3.35 10.95 -5.25
N GLY A 48 3.76 10.12 -4.29
CA GLY A 48 3.53 8.70 -4.26
C GLY A 48 2.80 8.26 -2.99
N TRP A 49 3.40 7.30 -2.29
CA TRP A 49 2.83 6.66 -1.11
C TRP A 49 2.51 7.63 0.02
N THR A 50 3.49 8.43 0.44
CA THR A 50 3.31 9.33 1.57
C THR A 50 2.35 10.47 1.26
N ALA A 51 2.43 11.05 0.06
CA ALA A 51 1.48 12.08 -0.38
C ALA A 51 0.04 11.57 -0.36
N ALA A 52 -0.21 10.35 -0.85
CA ALA A 52 -1.55 9.74 -0.85
C ALA A 52 -2.08 9.50 0.57
N HIS A 53 -1.23 9.00 1.49
CA HIS A 53 -1.59 8.83 2.90
C HIS A 53 -1.89 10.16 3.60
N ASP A 54 -1.09 11.21 3.35
CA ASP A 54 -1.33 12.52 3.97
C ASP A 54 -2.57 13.20 3.41
N GLN A 55 -2.86 13.07 2.12
CA GLN A 55 -4.10 13.55 1.54
C GLN A 55 -5.32 12.90 2.22
N ALA A 56 -5.29 11.60 2.43
CA ALA A 56 -6.35 10.88 3.13
C ALA A 56 -6.51 11.35 4.59
N ARG A 57 -5.40 11.57 5.31
CA ARG A 57 -5.41 12.16 6.64
C ARG A 57 -6.08 13.54 6.63
N GLN A 58 -5.76 14.40 5.65
CA GLN A 58 -6.35 15.73 5.53
C GLN A 58 -7.86 15.67 5.32
N ILE A 59 -8.33 14.76 4.46
CA ILE A 59 -9.77 14.51 4.26
C ILE A 59 -10.45 14.12 5.59
N CYS A 60 -9.80 13.28 6.41
CA CYS A 60 -10.34 12.93 7.73
C CYS A 60 -10.41 14.14 8.67
N VAL A 61 -9.39 15.00 8.70
CA VAL A 61 -9.39 16.23 9.51
C VAL A 61 -10.50 17.19 9.08
N ASP A 62 -10.72 17.32 7.77
CA ASP A 62 -11.79 18.17 7.23
C ASP A 62 -13.19 17.58 7.51
N THR A 63 -13.30 16.25 7.60
CA THR A 63 -14.57 15.55 7.84
C THR A 63 -14.94 15.52 9.32
N PHE A 64 -13.97 15.32 10.21
CA PHE A 64 -14.20 15.09 11.64
C PHE A 64 -13.71 16.26 12.50
N PRO A 65 -14.58 17.19 12.94
CA PRO A 65 -14.18 18.38 13.71
C PRO A 65 -13.62 18.05 15.11
N TRP A 66 -13.73 16.81 15.56
CA TRP A 66 -13.20 16.30 16.84
C TRP A 66 -11.84 15.61 16.69
N LEU A 67 -11.33 15.48 15.46
CA LEU A 67 -10.06 14.83 15.14
C LEU A 67 -8.92 15.86 15.18
N ASP A 68 -7.85 15.55 15.91
CA ASP A 68 -6.55 16.22 15.86
C ASP A 68 -5.49 15.24 15.35
N THR A 69 -4.53 15.70 14.56
CA THR A 69 -3.51 14.83 13.98
C THR A 69 -2.11 15.39 14.11
N VAL A 70 -1.14 14.50 14.34
CA VAL A 70 0.30 14.79 14.33
C VAL A 70 0.95 13.92 13.27
N ILE A 71 1.82 14.48 12.42
CA ILE A 71 2.59 13.73 11.42
C ILE A 71 4.07 13.72 11.77
N VAL A 72 4.74 12.63 11.41
CA VAL A 72 6.21 12.52 11.42
C VAL A 72 6.63 11.89 10.11
N GLU A 73 7.33 12.68 9.30
CA GLU A 73 7.75 12.32 7.95
C GLU A 73 9.17 11.76 7.93
N THR A 74 9.49 11.04 6.85
CA THR A 74 10.84 10.57 6.52
C THR A 74 11.46 9.77 7.67
N VAL A 75 10.66 8.86 8.23
CA VAL A 75 11.10 7.94 9.27
C VAL A 75 11.68 6.70 8.59
N GLU A 76 12.93 6.39 8.86
CA GLU A 76 13.56 5.16 8.34
C GLU A 76 12.90 3.93 8.95
N GLU A 77 12.71 2.88 8.15
CA GLU A 77 12.20 1.60 8.63
C GLU A 77 13.14 1.01 9.70
N GLY A 78 12.58 0.64 10.86
CA GLY A 78 13.32 0.25 12.06
C GLY A 78 13.57 1.38 13.07
N ALA A 79 13.31 2.65 12.71
CA ALA A 79 13.42 3.79 13.63
C ALA A 79 12.07 4.22 14.24
N GLU A 80 10.95 3.64 13.80
CA GLU A 80 9.58 4.00 14.20
C GLU A 80 9.31 3.85 15.69
N GLY A 81 9.98 2.94 16.38
CA GLY A 81 9.75 2.69 17.82
C GLY A 81 9.97 3.92 18.69
N ALA A 82 11.02 4.71 18.45
CA ALA A 82 11.30 5.95 19.16
C ALA A 82 10.29 7.06 18.83
N VAL A 83 9.82 7.09 17.57
CA VAL A 83 8.80 8.02 17.12
C VAL A 83 7.46 7.71 17.76
N ILE A 84 7.07 6.44 17.84
CA ILE A 84 5.87 5.98 18.55
C ILE A 84 5.93 6.40 20.02
N ASP A 85 7.07 6.18 20.69
CA ASP A 85 7.26 6.56 22.09
C ASP A 85 7.00 8.06 22.30
N ARG A 86 7.47 8.93 21.40
CA ARG A 86 7.21 10.37 21.42
C ARG A 86 5.73 10.67 21.19
N LEU A 87 5.09 10.10 20.17
CA LEU A 87 3.69 10.33 19.86
C LEU A 87 2.77 9.96 21.04
N VAL A 88 3.03 8.83 21.69
CA VAL A 88 2.22 8.35 22.80
C VAL A 88 2.48 9.16 24.08
N ARG A 89 3.74 9.42 24.45
CA ARG A 89 4.10 10.00 25.76
C ARG A 89 4.11 11.51 25.80
N GLU A 90 4.53 12.16 24.70
CA GLU A 90 4.72 13.61 24.67
C GLU A 90 3.56 14.29 23.95
N GLU A 91 3.10 13.71 22.83
CA GLU A 91 1.99 14.25 22.05
C GLU A 91 0.62 13.77 22.54
N ASN A 92 0.56 12.75 23.40
CA ASN A 92 -0.67 12.14 23.93
C ASN A 92 -1.60 11.61 22.81
N CYS A 93 -1.04 11.00 21.76
CA CYS A 93 -1.83 10.32 20.73
C CYS A 93 -2.48 9.06 21.31
N GLN A 94 -3.79 8.91 21.13
CA GLN A 94 -4.55 7.72 21.53
C GLN A 94 -4.53 6.65 20.42
N VAL A 95 -4.30 7.07 19.17
CA VAL A 95 -4.13 6.20 18.01
C VAL A 95 -2.81 6.53 17.33
N VAL A 96 -2.09 5.51 16.89
CA VAL A 96 -0.90 5.67 16.05
C VAL A 96 -1.08 4.84 14.77
N VAL A 97 -0.92 5.50 13.63
CA VAL A 97 -0.99 4.91 12.30
C VAL A 97 0.43 4.86 11.72
N THR A 98 0.90 3.68 11.34
CA THR A 98 2.22 3.47 10.75
C THR A 98 2.08 3.07 9.30
N CYS A 99 2.64 3.86 8.39
CA CYS A 99 2.36 3.82 6.96
C CYS A 99 3.55 3.27 6.16
N SER A 100 4.12 2.14 6.57
CA SER A 100 5.09 1.39 5.75
C SER A 100 5.21 -0.05 6.23
N PHE A 101 5.48 -0.98 5.30
CA PHE A 101 5.67 -2.41 5.57
C PHE A 101 6.74 -2.64 6.66
N GLY A 102 7.89 -1.99 6.56
CA GLY A 102 9.02 -2.21 7.47
C GLY A 102 8.83 -1.69 8.89
N PHE A 103 7.76 -0.92 9.17
CA PHE A 103 7.41 -0.48 10.53
C PHE A 103 6.73 -1.57 11.37
N ILE A 104 6.50 -2.77 10.83
CA ILE A 104 5.66 -3.78 11.49
C ILE A 104 6.21 -4.23 12.85
N TRP A 105 7.52 -4.44 12.96
CA TRP A 105 8.13 -4.95 14.18
C TRP A 105 8.13 -3.91 15.30
N GLY A 106 8.52 -2.69 15.00
CA GLY A 106 8.49 -1.60 16.00
C GLY A 106 7.08 -1.23 16.41
N THR A 107 6.09 -1.32 15.49
CA THR A 107 4.68 -1.12 15.82
C THR A 107 4.15 -2.22 16.74
N GLN A 108 4.47 -3.49 16.47
CA GLN A 108 4.06 -4.59 17.36
C GLN A 108 4.71 -4.47 18.75
N GLU A 109 6.01 -4.19 18.82
CA GLU A 109 6.67 -3.97 20.10
C GLU A 109 6.06 -2.80 20.88
N ALA A 110 5.66 -1.74 20.19
CA ALA A 110 4.97 -0.61 20.80
C ALA A 110 3.56 -0.99 21.26
N ALA A 111 2.81 -1.75 20.49
CA ALA A 111 1.49 -2.25 20.87
C ALA A 111 1.54 -3.06 22.17
N LEU A 112 2.55 -3.91 22.32
CA LEU A 112 2.77 -4.67 23.57
C LEU A 112 3.19 -3.75 24.74
N ARG A 113 3.94 -2.66 24.48
CA ARG A 113 4.42 -1.69 25.47
C ARG A 113 3.34 -0.72 25.92
N TYR A 114 2.41 -0.37 25.03
CA TYR A 114 1.33 0.60 25.25
C TYR A 114 -0.05 -0.05 25.05
N PRO A 115 -0.51 -0.91 25.96
CA PRO A 115 -1.72 -1.70 25.80
C PRO A 115 -3.02 -0.89 25.73
N ASP A 116 -2.99 0.38 26.15
CA ASP A 116 -4.14 1.29 26.11
C ASP A 116 -4.16 2.20 24.86
N THR A 117 -3.09 2.20 24.05
CA THR A 117 -3.00 2.90 22.77
C THR A 117 -3.44 2.00 21.62
N ILE A 118 -4.15 2.56 20.66
CA ILE A 118 -4.63 1.85 19.47
C ILE A 118 -3.63 2.02 18.32
N PHE A 119 -3.35 0.95 17.60
CA PHE A 119 -2.43 0.97 16.47
C PHE A 119 -3.10 0.45 15.19
N PHE A 120 -2.84 1.13 14.06
CA PHE A 120 -3.14 0.66 12.73
C PHE A 120 -1.87 0.64 11.91
N HIS A 121 -1.54 -0.52 11.34
CA HIS A 121 -0.30 -0.73 10.59
C HIS A 121 -0.60 -1.10 9.14
N CYS A 122 -0.01 -0.33 8.19
CA CYS A 122 -0.19 -0.53 6.76
C CYS A 122 0.66 -1.67 6.24
N SER A 123 0.09 -2.46 5.29
CA SER A 123 0.78 -3.55 4.59
C SER A 123 1.33 -4.65 5.52
N GLY A 124 0.81 -4.74 6.75
CA GLY A 124 1.32 -5.64 7.78
C GLY A 124 0.62 -6.99 7.84
N PHE A 125 1.22 -7.92 8.60
CA PHE A 125 0.68 -9.27 8.85
C PHE A 125 0.64 -9.63 10.34
N LEU A 126 1.13 -8.76 11.23
CA LEU A 126 1.09 -8.97 12.68
C LEU A 126 -0.02 -8.13 13.29
N ARG A 127 -0.78 -8.71 14.17
CA ARG A 127 -1.88 -8.05 14.88
C ARG A 127 -1.87 -8.41 16.36
N GLU A 128 -2.26 -7.44 17.22
CA GLU A 128 -2.39 -7.60 18.65
C GLU A 128 -3.81 -7.16 19.10
N PRO A 129 -4.23 -7.36 20.34
CA PRO A 129 -5.54 -6.90 20.80
C PRO A 129 -5.80 -5.41 20.53
N ASN A 130 -4.76 -4.57 20.54
CA ASN A 130 -4.78 -3.13 20.29
C ASN A 130 -4.13 -2.72 18.97
N MET A 131 -3.80 -3.69 18.08
CA MET A 131 -3.16 -3.42 16.79
C MET A 131 -3.88 -4.15 15.67
N ALA A 132 -4.41 -3.38 14.73
CA ALA A 132 -4.98 -3.85 13.46
C ALA A 132 -4.01 -3.66 12.30
N THR A 133 -4.31 -4.30 11.16
CA THR A 133 -3.64 -4.08 9.90
C THR A 133 -4.59 -3.49 8.86
N TYR A 134 -4.04 -2.76 7.90
CA TYR A 134 -4.80 -2.24 6.76
C TYR A 134 -3.96 -2.19 5.49
N MET A 135 -4.62 -2.35 4.35
CA MET A 135 -4.04 -2.21 3.02
C MET A 135 -5.13 -1.88 2.00
N ALA A 136 -4.85 -0.93 1.12
CA ALA A 136 -5.51 -0.77 -0.16
C ALA A 136 -4.59 -1.39 -1.22
N ASP A 137 -4.95 -2.55 -1.77
CA ASP A 137 -4.05 -3.30 -2.64
C ASP A 137 -4.35 -3.07 -4.12
N PHE A 138 -3.31 -2.93 -4.91
CA PHE A 138 -3.37 -2.50 -6.30
C PHE A 138 -3.27 -3.62 -7.33
N TYR A 139 -3.10 -4.89 -6.95
CA TYR A 139 -2.83 -5.95 -7.90
C TYR A 139 -3.92 -6.10 -8.98
N GLN A 140 -5.18 -5.82 -8.65
CA GLN A 140 -6.29 -5.83 -9.62
C GLN A 140 -6.10 -4.77 -10.70
N ILE A 141 -5.64 -3.56 -10.30
CA ILE A 141 -5.41 -2.47 -11.26
C ILE A 141 -4.11 -2.72 -12.05
N TYR A 142 -3.08 -3.29 -11.44
CA TYR A 142 -1.89 -3.70 -12.18
C TYR A 142 -2.21 -4.71 -13.28
N TYR A 143 -3.17 -5.60 -13.07
CA TYR A 143 -3.67 -6.48 -14.13
C TYR A 143 -4.32 -5.68 -15.26
N LEU A 144 -5.15 -4.68 -14.96
CA LEU A 144 -5.77 -3.80 -15.97
C LEU A 144 -4.71 -3.04 -16.77
N ASN A 145 -3.73 -2.46 -16.08
CA ASN A 145 -2.59 -1.79 -16.72
C ASN A 145 -1.78 -2.75 -17.58
N GLY A 146 -1.65 -4.00 -17.15
CA GLY A 146 -1.05 -5.07 -17.94
C GLY A 146 -1.81 -5.33 -19.24
N LEU A 147 -3.15 -5.44 -19.23
CA LEU A 147 -3.97 -5.57 -20.44
C LEU A 147 -3.67 -4.44 -21.44
N ILE A 148 -3.63 -3.21 -20.95
CA ILE A 148 -3.31 -2.01 -21.74
C ILE A 148 -1.89 -2.13 -22.31
N ALA A 149 -0.90 -2.45 -21.46
CA ALA A 149 0.50 -2.55 -21.86
C ALA A 149 0.74 -3.62 -22.92
N GLY A 150 0.08 -4.78 -22.78
CA GLY A 150 0.15 -5.86 -23.78
C GLY A 150 -0.41 -5.48 -25.14
N ALA A 151 -1.40 -4.58 -25.18
CA ALA A 151 -1.97 -4.08 -26.44
C ALA A 151 -1.10 -3.02 -27.10
N LEU A 152 -0.40 -2.19 -26.30
CA LEU A 152 0.33 -1.01 -26.80
C LEU A 152 1.80 -1.30 -27.12
N THR A 153 2.40 -2.34 -26.53
CA THR A 153 3.82 -2.64 -26.80
C THR A 153 4.05 -3.07 -28.24
N GLU A 154 5.03 -2.46 -28.90
CA GLU A 154 5.50 -2.80 -30.25
C GLU A 154 6.70 -3.76 -30.18
N THR A 155 7.44 -3.75 -29.06
CA THR A 155 8.67 -4.54 -28.89
C THR A 155 8.43 -5.87 -28.17
N ASN A 156 7.25 -6.09 -27.60
CA ASN A 156 6.92 -7.14 -26.65
C ASN A 156 7.72 -7.06 -25.33
N LYS A 157 8.41 -5.96 -25.05
CA LYS A 157 9.20 -5.77 -23.85
C LYS A 157 8.67 -4.62 -23.03
N LEU A 158 8.19 -4.93 -21.84
CA LEU A 158 7.69 -3.97 -20.88
C LEU A 158 8.68 -3.82 -19.74
N GLY A 159 8.93 -2.59 -19.30
CA GLY A 159 9.79 -2.31 -18.17
C GLY A 159 9.01 -2.21 -16.87
N TYR A 160 9.55 -2.76 -15.78
CA TYR A 160 9.00 -2.59 -14.46
C TYR A 160 10.08 -2.21 -13.45
N ILE A 161 9.91 -1.08 -12.79
CA ILE A 161 10.81 -0.58 -11.75
C ILE A 161 10.21 -0.96 -10.39
N GLY A 162 10.80 -1.99 -9.73
CA GLY A 162 10.39 -2.45 -8.41
C GLY A 162 11.14 -1.70 -7.31
N ALA A 163 10.43 -1.18 -6.31
CA ALA A 163 11.05 -0.55 -5.16
C ALA A 163 11.79 -1.59 -4.30
N VAL A 164 11.11 -2.32 -3.46
CA VAL A 164 11.67 -3.34 -2.55
C VAL A 164 11.04 -4.70 -2.87
N PRO A 165 11.83 -5.80 -2.90
CA PRO A 165 11.33 -7.11 -3.35
C PRO A 165 10.51 -7.86 -2.28
N ILE A 166 9.48 -7.21 -1.73
CA ILE A 166 8.51 -7.78 -0.80
C ILE A 166 7.34 -8.46 -1.54
N PRO A 167 6.55 -9.31 -0.86
CA PRO A 167 5.41 -10.00 -1.49
C PRO A 167 4.40 -9.07 -2.18
N GLU A 168 4.15 -7.89 -1.62
CA GLU A 168 3.28 -6.87 -2.20
C GLU A 168 3.73 -6.47 -3.61
N VAL A 169 4.97 -6.01 -3.74
CA VAL A 169 5.55 -5.56 -5.02
C VAL A 169 5.63 -6.72 -6.02
N LYS A 170 5.99 -7.93 -5.55
CA LYS A 170 6.03 -9.14 -6.38
C LYS A 170 4.66 -9.50 -6.94
N ARG A 171 3.61 -9.35 -6.14
CA ARG A 171 2.21 -9.56 -6.54
C ARG A 171 1.76 -8.54 -7.59
N HIS A 172 2.13 -7.27 -7.42
CA HIS A 172 1.84 -6.21 -8.39
C HIS A 172 2.48 -6.51 -9.74
N ILE A 173 3.78 -6.83 -9.77
CA ILE A 173 4.50 -7.22 -11.00
C ILE A 173 3.86 -8.47 -11.62
N GLY A 174 3.50 -9.46 -10.80
CA GLY A 174 2.83 -10.68 -11.25
C GLY A 174 1.51 -10.41 -11.94
N ALA A 175 0.67 -9.58 -11.35
CA ALA A 175 -0.62 -9.19 -11.91
C ALA A 175 -0.45 -8.41 -13.23
N PHE A 176 0.50 -7.48 -13.29
CA PHE A 176 0.84 -6.75 -14.51
C PHE A 176 1.28 -7.70 -15.64
N ALA A 177 2.15 -8.67 -15.35
CA ALA A 177 2.58 -9.67 -16.33
C ALA A 177 1.41 -10.55 -16.80
N LEU A 178 0.52 -10.99 -15.90
CA LEU A 178 -0.68 -11.75 -16.26
C LEU A 178 -1.58 -10.95 -17.21
N GLY A 179 -1.82 -9.67 -16.94
CA GLY A 179 -2.59 -8.78 -17.78
C GLY A 179 -1.95 -8.62 -19.19
N ALA A 180 -0.66 -8.31 -19.23
CA ALA A 180 0.06 -8.12 -20.50
C ALA A 180 -0.01 -9.38 -21.39
N ARG A 181 0.22 -10.54 -20.79
CA ARG A 181 0.21 -11.82 -21.51
C ARG A 181 -1.19 -12.33 -21.85
N ALA A 182 -2.23 -11.86 -21.17
CA ALA A 182 -3.61 -12.15 -21.55
C ALA A 182 -3.99 -11.53 -22.90
N VAL A 183 -3.39 -10.41 -23.27
CA VAL A 183 -3.57 -9.72 -24.55
C VAL A 183 -2.48 -10.11 -25.56
N ASN A 184 -1.24 -10.13 -25.11
CA ASN A 184 -0.06 -10.43 -25.93
C ASN A 184 0.75 -11.57 -25.29
N PRO A 185 0.57 -12.83 -25.71
CA PRO A 185 1.27 -13.97 -25.11
C PRO A 185 2.79 -13.92 -25.20
N ASP A 186 3.35 -13.13 -26.12
CA ASP A 186 4.79 -12.94 -26.31
C ASP A 186 5.36 -11.80 -25.47
N ALA A 187 4.53 -11.08 -24.71
CA ALA A 187 4.99 -9.99 -23.86
C ALA A 187 5.89 -10.51 -22.72
N GLU A 188 7.00 -9.80 -22.52
CA GLU A 188 7.94 -9.99 -21.43
C GLU A 188 7.96 -8.76 -20.52
N VAL A 189 7.97 -8.96 -19.19
CA VAL A 189 8.10 -7.89 -18.20
C VAL A 189 9.52 -7.93 -17.62
N HIS A 190 10.33 -6.96 -18.02
CA HIS A 190 11.73 -6.81 -17.59
C HIS A 190 11.80 -6.01 -16.29
N VAL A 191 12.25 -6.62 -15.20
CA VAL A 191 12.25 -6.03 -13.86
C VAL A 191 13.62 -5.51 -13.47
N ARG A 192 13.65 -4.31 -12.86
CA ARG A 192 14.81 -3.73 -12.16
C ARG A 192 14.38 -3.33 -10.75
N TRP A 193 15.14 -3.78 -9.75
CA TRP A 193 14.93 -3.43 -8.35
C TRP A 193 15.84 -2.28 -7.96
N ILE A 194 15.28 -1.23 -7.34
CA ILE A 194 16.07 -0.09 -6.85
C ILE A 194 16.40 -0.22 -5.35
N ASN A 195 15.73 -1.13 -4.62
CA ASN A 195 15.91 -1.39 -3.19
C ASN A 195 15.69 -0.14 -2.31
N ALA A 196 14.81 0.75 -2.72
CA ALA A 196 14.37 1.95 -2.00
C ALA A 196 12.91 2.24 -2.35
N TRP A 197 12.18 2.86 -1.43
CA TRP A 197 10.84 3.39 -1.70
C TRP A 197 10.92 4.72 -2.45
N VAL A 198 11.84 5.59 -2.05
CA VAL A 198 12.07 6.92 -2.64
C VAL A 198 13.55 7.03 -3.06
N ASP A 199 13.84 6.98 -4.36
CA ASP A 199 15.16 7.25 -4.92
C ASP A 199 15.03 7.63 -6.41
N GLU A 200 14.82 8.93 -6.69
CA GLU A 200 14.66 9.45 -8.05
C GLU A 200 15.85 9.12 -8.97
N VAL A 201 17.06 9.10 -8.42
CA VAL A 201 18.28 8.84 -9.22
C VAL A 201 18.32 7.37 -9.64
N ALA A 202 18.03 6.45 -8.71
CA ALA A 202 17.99 5.03 -9.00
C ALA A 202 16.82 4.69 -9.92
N ALA A 203 15.64 5.28 -9.73
CA ALA A 203 14.46 5.11 -10.59
C ALA A 203 14.75 5.56 -12.02
N ALA A 204 15.33 6.76 -12.20
CA ALA A 204 15.74 7.26 -13.52
C ALA A 204 16.75 6.33 -14.20
N ALA A 205 17.78 5.91 -13.48
CA ALA A 205 18.80 5.01 -14.02
C ALA A 205 18.23 3.64 -14.42
N ALA A 206 17.33 3.08 -13.60
CA ALA A 206 16.66 1.81 -13.89
C ALA A 206 15.77 1.92 -15.14
N THR A 207 14.99 3.01 -15.26
CA THR A 207 14.13 3.27 -16.42
C THR A 207 14.96 3.41 -17.69
N GLN A 208 16.03 4.21 -17.68
CA GLN A 208 16.94 4.37 -18.81
C GLN A 208 17.61 3.07 -19.23
N ALA A 209 17.98 2.22 -18.26
CA ALA A 209 18.55 0.91 -18.56
C ALA A 209 17.53 -0.02 -19.25
N LEU A 210 16.28 -0.02 -18.83
CA LEU A 210 15.20 -0.80 -19.47
C LEU A 210 14.88 -0.25 -20.88
N ILE A 211 14.88 1.06 -21.08
CA ILE A 211 14.78 1.68 -22.41
C ILE A 211 15.90 1.18 -23.32
N ALA A 212 17.15 1.16 -22.83
CA ALA A 212 18.30 0.65 -23.58
C ALA A 212 18.20 -0.86 -23.90
N GLU A 213 17.45 -1.64 -23.15
CA GLU A 213 17.14 -3.05 -23.39
C GLU A 213 16.01 -3.24 -24.41
N GLY A 214 15.37 -2.14 -24.83
CA GLY A 214 14.29 -2.11 -25.81
C GLY A 214 12.87 -2.22 -25.22
N CYS A 215 12.69 -1.90 -23.92
CA CYS A 215 11.37 -1.75 -23.35
C CYS A 215 10.72 -0.44 -23.85
N ASP A 216 9.42 -0.50 -24.17
CA ASP A 216 8.64 0.60 -24.74
C ASP A 216 7.41 1.02 -23.94
N GLY A 217 7.17 0.39 -22.78
CA GLY A 217 6.11 0.73 -21.84
C GLY A 217 6.53 0.45 -20.40
N PHE A 218 6.12 1.31 -19.44
CA PHE A 218 6.70 1.29 -18.09
C PHE A 218 5.66 1.32 -16.98
N ALA A 219 5.80 0.39 -16.02
CA ALA A 219 5.10 0.39 -14.74
C ALA A 219 6.11 0.35 -13.58
N PHE A 220 5.69 0.70 -12.38
CA PHE A 220 6.59 0.80 -11.24
C PHE A 220 5.85 0.72 -9.90
N THR A 221 6.62 0.59 -8.82
CA THR A 221 6.17 0.60 -7.41
C THR A 221 7.12 1.42 -6.53
N GLU A 222 7.71 2.47 -7.05
CA GLU A 222 8.48 3.44 -6.28
C GLU A 222 7.64 4.72 -6.07
N ASP A 223 8.01 5.56 -5.11
CA ASP A 223 7.12 6.61 -4.58
C ASP A 223 7.33 7.98 -5.25
N THR A 224 7.83 8.01 -6.50
CA THR A 224 8.04 9.29 -7.23
C THR A 224 7.43 9.26 -8.63
N ALA A 225 7.31 10.42 -9.28
CA ALA A 225 6.86 10.50 -10.67
C ALA A 225 7.99 10.27 -11.68
N THR A 226 9.18 9.88 -11.23
CA THR A 226 10.40 9.82 -12.05
C THR A 226 10.26 8.88 -13.24
N VAL A 227 9.68 7.70 -13.03
CA VAL A 227 9.49 6.73 -14.13
C VAL A 227 8.59 7.29 -15.23
N VAL A 228 7.49 7.94 -14.84
CA VAL A 228 6.56 8.60 -15.80
C VAL A 228 7.26 9.68 -16.62
N GLN A 229 8.08 10.51 -15.96
CA GLN A 229 8.81 11.59 -16.61
C GLN A 229 9.88 11.06 -17.56
N VAL A 230 10.71 10.12 -17.13
CA VAL A 230 11.81 9.53 -17.94
C VAL A 230 11.28 8.73 -19.13
N ALA A 231 10.17 8.00 -18.97
CA ALA A 231 9.50 7.30 -20.07
C ALA A 231 9.00 8.30 -21.13
N ALA A 232 8.36 9.39 -20.68
CA ALA A 232 7.85 10.46 -21.57
C ALA A 232 8.95 11.20 -22.34
N GLU A 233 10.13 11.42 -21.74
CA GLU A 233 11.29 12.00 -22.44
C GLU A 233 11.77 11.16 -23.63
N SER A 234 11.37 9.88 -23.67
CA SER A 234 11.71 8.93 -24.73
C SER A 234 10.51 8.56 -25.61
N ASP A 235 9.40 9.29 -25.49
CA ASP A 235 8.14 9.06 -26.21
C ASP A 235 7.51 7.67 -25.92
N TYR A 236 7.73 7.12 -24.72
CA TYR A 236 7.18 5.84 -24.28
C TYR A 236 6.05 6.01 -23.29
N PHE A 237 5.07 5.10 -23.35
CA PHE A 237 3.93 5.10 -22.46
C PHE A 237 4.27 4.56 -21.06
N SER A 238 3.52 5.04 -20.07
CA SER A 238 3.68 4.63 -18.68
C SER A 238 2.36 4.63 -17.91
N PHE A 239 2.41 4.12 -16.70
CA PHE A 239 1.28 4.05 -15.77
C PHE A 239 1.62 4.81 -14.49
N GLY A 240 0.67 5.61 -13.99
CA GLY A 240 0.81 6.29 -12.71
C GLY A 240 0.73 5.32 -11.52
N HIS A 241 1.23 5.73 -10.36
CA HIS A 241 1.23 4.92 -9.15
C HIS A 241 0.92 5.74 -7.89
N TYR A 242 0.03 5.24 -7.04
CA TYR A 242 -0.52 5.79 -5.79
C TYR A 242 -1.30 7.09 -5.91
N SER A 243 -0.82 8.04 -6.70
CA SER A 243 -1.41 9.38 -6.85
C SER A 243 -1.69 9.70 -8.31
N PRO A 244 -2.55 10.70 -8.60
CA PRO A 244 -2.77 11.16 -9.96
C PRO A 244 -1.47 11.64 -10.61
N MET A 245 -1.01 10.96 -11.66
CA MET A 245 0.25 11.27 -12.34
C MET A 245 0.09 11.80 -13.76
N TYR A 246 -1.14 11.96 -14.23
CA TYR A 246 -1.43 12.54 -15.54
C TYR A 246 -0.74 13.90 -15.77
N VAL A 247 -0.65 14.72 -14.73
CA VAL A 247 -0.04 16.05 -14.77
C VAL A 247 1.44 16.03 -15.18
N PHE A 248 2.16 14.94 -14.92
CA PHE A 248 3.58 14.81 -15.24
C PHE A 248 3.84 14.40 -16.70
N SER A 249 2.87 13.74 -17.33
CA SER A 249 2.95 13.30 -18.72
C SER A 249 1.56 13.11 -19.32
N PRO A 250 0.86 14.20 -19.71
CA PRO A 250 -0.48 14.11 -20.27
C PRO A 250 -0.57 13.31 -21.58
N GLU A 251 0.53 13.20 -22.32
CA GLU A 251 0.56 12.49 -23.60
C GLU A 251 0.87 10.99 -23.42
N TYR A 252 1.69 10.61 -22.44
CA TYR A 252 2.24 9.27 -22.32
C TYR A 252 1.82 8.52 -21.04
N CYS A 253 1.19 9.17 -20.05
CA CYS A 253 0.58 8.48 -18.92
C CYS A 253 -0.79 7.94 -19.34
N VAL A 254 -0.87 6.62 -19.60
CA VAL A 254 -2.05 6.00 -20.23
C VAL A 254 -3.14 5.67 -19.22
N SER A 255 -2.76 5.19 -18.07
CA SER A 255 -3.62 4.79 -16.96
C SER A 255 -2.77 4.76 -15.69
N GLY A 256 -3.19 4.08 -14.66
CA GLY A 256 -2.46 3.95 -13.40
C GLY A 256 -3.34 3.43 -12.29
N GLN A 257 -2.89 3.61 -11.08
CA GLN A 257 -3.63 3.30 -9.86
C GLN A 257 -3.56 4.46 -8.87
N ILE A 258 -4.72 4.82 -8.32
CA ILE A 258 -4.89 5.85 -7.30
C ILE A 258 -5.32 5.18 -6.00
N ALA A 259 -4.65 5.55 -4.90
CA ALA A 259 -5.00 5.07 -3.57
C ALA A 259 -6.08 5.94 -2.95
N HIS A 260 -7.11 5.31 -2.39
CA HIS A 260 -8.17 5.94 -1.61
C HIS A 260 -8.05 5.55 -0.14
N TRP A 261 -6.91 5.91 0.48
CA TRP A 261 -6.67 5.63 1.89
C TRP A 261 -7.72 6.27 2.79
N GLU A 262 -8.35 7.39 2.37
CA GLU A 262 -9.43 8.04 3.09
C GLU A 262 -10.63 7.13 3.31
N ALA A 263 -10.92 6.22 2.39
CA ALA A 263 -12.02 5.26 2.59
C ALA A 263 -11.76 4.40 3.83
N ILE A 264 -10.55 3.88 3.99
CA ILE A 264 -10.13 3.10 5.16
C ILE A 264 -10.03 3.98 6.41
N TYR A 265 -9.42 5.17 6.28
CA TYR A 265 -9.18 6.07 7.42
C TYR A 265 -10.46 6.60 8.02
N LEU A 266 -11.42 7.02 7.21
CA LEU A 266 -12.73 7.48 7.68
C LEU A 266 -13.42 6.36 8.46
N ASP A 267 -13.40 5.13 7.96
CA ASP A 267 -14.05 3.99 8.60
C ASP A 267 -13.41 3.66 9.96
N PHE A 268 -12.09 3.46 10.05
CA PHE A 268 -11.52 3.05 11.32
C PHE A 268 -11.46 4.20 12.36
N ILE A 269 -11.25 5.45 11.94
CA ILE A 269 -11.23 6.61 12.85
C ILE A 269 -12.62 6.82 13.46
N GLU A 270 -13.69 6.71 12.66
CA GLU A 270 -15.07 6.78 13.16
C GLU A 270 -15.39 5.62 14.13
N LYS A 271 -14.94 4.40 13.83
CA LYS A 271 -15.12 3.24 14.70
C LYS A 271 -14.36 3.35 16.02
N VAL A 272 -13.18 3.96 16.01
CA VAL A 272 -12.47 4.29 17.25
C VAL A 272 -13.24 5.36 18.03
N TYR A 273 -13.67 6.44 17.35
CA TYR A 273 -14.40 7.51 17.99
C TYR A 273 -15.71 7.04 18.63
N SER A 274 -16.45 6.16 17.97
CA SER A 274 -17.69 5.59 18.50
C SER A 274 -17.49 4.54 19.60
N GLY A 275 -16.26 4.03 19.77
CA GLY A 275 -15.92 2.95 20.69
C GLY A 275 -16.25 1.55 20.16
N GLU A 276 -16.54 1.40 18.87
CA GLU A 276 -16.64 0.09 18.21
C GLU A 276 -15.27 -0.59 18.19
N TYR A 277 -14.21 0.17 17.86
CA TYR A 277 -12.82 -0.25 17.96
C TYR A 277 -12.19 0.30 19.25
N THR A 278 -11.54 -0.60 19.98
CA THR A 278 -10.91 -0.33 21.27
C THR A 278 -9.52 -0.96 21.31
N ALA A 279 -8.73 -0.61 22.31
CA ALA A 279 -7.43 -1.25 22.54
C ALA A 279 -7.47 -2.74 22.92
N THR A 280 -8.61 -3.42 22.79
CA THR A 280 -8.78 -4.83 23.21
C THR A 280 -9.44 -5.74 22.17
N ASN A 281 -9.91 -5.19 21.03
CA ASN A 281 -10.70 -5.97 20.08
C ASN A 281 -10.20 -5.94 18.63
N LEU A 282 -8.96 -5.49 18.40
CA LEU A 282 -8.42 -5.30 17.05
C LEU A 282 -7.69 -6.51 16.46
N LYS A 283 -7.42 -7.56 17.24
CA LYS A 283 -6.61 -8.70 16.80
C LYS A 283 -7.09 -9.38 15.52
N ASN A 284 -8.37 -9.30 15.22
CA ASN A 284 -8.97 -9.87 14.01
C ASN A 284 -9.41 -8.81 13.01
N VAL A 285 -9.01 -7.56 13.20
CA VAL A 285 -9.30 -6.46 12.27
C VAL A 285 -8.18 -6.38 11.25
N ASP A 286 -8.54 -6.59 9.98
CA ASP A 286 -7.66 -6.55 8.84
C ASP A 286 -8.41 -5.94 7.67
N TYR A 287 -8.06 -4.73 7.30
CA TYR A 287 -8.61 -4.07 6.12
C TYR A 287 -7.80 -4.53 4.91
N TRP A 288 -8.44 -5.26 4.03
CA TRP A 288 -7.89 -5.59 2.72
C TRP A 288 -8.86 -5.10 1.68
N TRP A 289 -8.72 -3.80 1.32
CA TRP A 289 -9.63 -3.13 0.44
C TRP A 289 -9.08 -3.02 -0.97
N LEU A 290 -9.91 -3.36 -1.92
CA LEU A 290 -9.63 -3.42 -3.35
C LEU A 290 -10.59 -2.47 -4.10
N LEU A 291 -10.80 -2.74 -5.39
CA LEU A 291 -11.76 -2.00 -6.22
C LEU A 291 -13.19 -2.09 -5.67
N GLN A 292 -13.59 -3.25 -5.18
CA GLN A 292 -14.94 -3.48 -4.66
C GLN A 292 -15.26 -2.64 -3.43
N GLU A 293 -14.30 -2.47 -2.53
CA GLU A 293 -14.45 -1.67 -1.31
C GLU A 293 -14.16 -0.19 -1.52
N GLY A 294 -13.69 0.19 -2.71
CA GLY A 294 -13.32 1.56 -3.03
C GLY A 294 -12.01 2.03 -2.37
N GLY A 295 -11.14 1.10 -1.98
CA GLY A 295 -9.82 1.43 -1.46
C GLY A 295 -8.84 1.91 -2.53
N VAL A 296 -9.13 1.57 -3.80
CA VAL A 296 -8.29 1.91 -4.95
C VAL A 296 -9.16 2.29 -6.16
N GLU A 297 -8.59 3.10 -7.06
CA GLU A 297 -9.21 3.51 -8.32
C GLU A 297 -8.23 3.30 -9.48
N ALA A 298 -8.74 2.78 -10.62
CA ALA A 298 -7.97 2.66 -11.84
C ALA A 298 -7.95 3.98 -12.60
N GLY A 299 -6.76 4.45 -12.97
CA GLY A 299 -6.60 5.66 -13.77
C GLY A 299 -5.33 6.44 -13.45
N CYS A 300 -4.96 7.35 -14.33
CA CYS A 300 -3.85 8.29 -14.12
C CYS A 300 -4.31 9.66 -13.57
N ASP A 301 -5.62 9.89 -13.52
CA ASP A 301 -6.29 11.04 -12.88
C ASP A 301 -7.66 10.58 -12.40
N PRO A 302 -8.25 11.15 -11.34
CA PRO A 302 -9.55 10.74 -10.82
C PRO A 302 -10.64 10.72 -11.91
N GLY A 303 -11.33 9.59 -12.04
CA GLY A 303 -12.33 9.36 -13.07
C GLY A 303 -11.80 9.10 -14.48
N MET A 304 -10.49 9.10 -14.70
CA MET A 304 -9.84 8.85 -15.99
C MET A 304 -9.21 7.45 -16.00
N VAL A 305 -10.01 6.42 -16.16
CA VAL A 305 -9.55 5.01 -16.20
C VAL A 305 -8.50 4.80 -17.30
N ILE A 306 -8.73 5.37 -18.47
CA ILE A 306 -7.83 5.34 -19.62
C ILE A 306 -7.71 6.77 -20.13
N ASN A 307 -6.48 7.22 -20.38
CA ASN A 307 -6.23 8.51 -21.01
C ASN A 307 -6.89 8.55 -22.40
N PRO A 308 -7.77 9.53 -22.68
CA PRO A 308 -8.47 9.64 -23.96
C PRO A 308 -7.56 9.64 -25.21
N ALA A 309 -6.30 10.07 -25.06
CA ALA A 309 -5.33 10.06 -26.16
C ALA A 309 -5.03 8.63 -26.70
N TRP A 310 -5.25 7.59 -25.88
CA TRP A 310 -4.93 6.19 -26.20
C TRP A 310 -6.16 5.31 -26.46
N GLU A 311 -7.35 5.87 -26.36
CA GLU A 311 -8.59 5.07 -26.53
C GLU A 311 -8.71 4.43 -27.92
N ASP A 312 -8.40 5.18 -28.98
CA ASP A 312 -8.53 4.69 -30.35
C ASP A 312 -7.54 3.55 -30.65
N ASP A 313 -6.32 3.64 -30.10
CA ASP A 313 -5.32 2.57 -30.21
C ASP A 313 -5.79 1.30 -29.50
N LEU A 314 -6.33 1.41 -28.30
CA LEU A 314 -6.87 0.28 -27.54
C LEU A 314 -8.14 -0.30 -28.15
N LYS A 315 -8.98 0.51 -28.79
CA LYS A 315 -10.15 0.06 -29.55
C LYS A 315 -9.79 -0.70 -30.84
N ALA A 316 -8.62 -0.39 -31.41
CA ALA A 316 -8.12 -1.03 -32.64
C ALA A 316 -7.56 -2.45 -32.38
N VAL A 317 -7.09 -2.74 -31.16
CA VAL A 317 -6.58 -4.06 -30.78
C VAL A 317 -7.72 -4.92 -30.24
N THR A 318 -7.94 -6.10 -30.84
CA THR A 318 -8.98 -7.05 -30.42
C THR A 318 -8.36 -8.39 -30.03
N ILE A 319 -8.97 -9.06 -29.05
CA ILE A 319 -8.62 -10.42 -28.64
C ILE A 319 -9.86 -11.31 -28.63
N ASP A 320 -9.65 -12.62 -28.64
CA ASP A 320 -10.69 -13.62 -28.41
C ASP A 320 -10.65 -14.06 -26.94
N ASP A 321 -11.44 -13.39 -26.09
CA ASP A 321 -11.58 -13.78 -24.69
C ASP A 321 -12.46 -15.03 -24.55
N PRO A 322 -12.07 -16.04 -23.75
CA PRO A 322 -12.81 -17.30 -23.64
C PRO A 322 -14.26 -17.17 -23.16
N ILE A 323 -14.59 -16.08 -22.46
CA ILE A 323 -15.92 -15.84 -21.87
C ILE A 323 -16.67 -14.76 -22.64
N LEU A 324 -15.98 -13.68 -23.02
CA LEU A 324 -16.59 -12.49 -23.63
C LEU A 324 -16.63 -12.55 -25.16
N GLY A 325 -15.91 -13.52 -25.77
CA GLY A 325 -15.76 -13.60 -27.22
C GLY A 325 -14.79 -12.56 -27.77
N THR A 326 -14.90 -12.19 -29.05
CA THR A 326 -14.04 -11.17 -29.67
C THR A 326 -14.39 -9.80 -29.10
N ILE A 327 -13.44 -9.15 -28.43
CA ILE A 327 -13.61 -7.88 -27.73
C ILE A 327 -12.40 -6.97 -27.95
N SER A 328 -12.62 -5.66 -28.02
CA SER A 328 -11.51 -4.68 -28.02
C SER A 328 -10.82 -4.65 -26.66
N VAL A 329 -9.52 -4.33 -26.62
CA VAL A 329 -8.80 -4.22 -25.35
C VAL A 329 -9.37 -3.06 -24.50
N TYR A 330 -9.82 -1.98 -25.13
CA TYR A 330 -10.53 -0.90 -24.46
C TYR A 330 -11.76 -1.42 -23.67
N ASP A 331 -12.65 -2.16 -24.36
CA ASP A 331 -13.86 -2.70 -23.72
C ASP A 331 -13.53 -3.82 -22.72
N LEU A 332 -12.47 -4.59 -22.98
CA LEU A 332 -12.00 -5.62 -22.05
C LEU A 332 -11.56 -5.01 -20.72
N VAL A 333 -10.76 -3.95 -20.73
CA VAL A 333 -10.30 -3.24 -19.53
C VAL A 333 -11.49 -2.75 -18.71
N LEU A 334 -12.45 -2.06 -19.36
CA LEU A 334 -13.66 -1.56 -18.69
C LEU A 334 -14.53 -2.69 -18.13
N THR A 335 -14.65 -3.80 -18.88
CA THR A 335 -15.42 -4.98 -18.43
C THR A 335 -14.75 -5.64 -17.23
N ARG A 336 -13.42 -5.82 -17.24
CA ARG A 336 -12.68 -6.41 -16.12
C ARG A 336 -12.71 -5.50 -14.89
N LEU A 337 -12.58 -4.18 -15.08
CA LEU A 337 -12.76 -3.20 -14.00
C LEU A 337 -14.14 -3.35 -13.34
N GLN A 338 -15.22 -3.40 -14.14
CA GLN A 338 -16.56 -3.60 -13.63
C GLN A 338 -16.70 -4.94 -12.89
N GLN A 339 -16.15 -6.04 -13.44
CA GLN A 339 -16.22 -7.35 -12.81
C GLN A 339 -15.51 -7.40 -11.45
N MET A 340 -14.36 -6.74 -11.32
CA MET A 340 -13.61 -6.69 -10.05
C MET A 340 -14.23 -5.72 -9.03
N SER A 341 -15.03 -4.75 -9.49
CA SER A 341 -15.76 -3.81 -8.62
C SER A 341 -17.13 -4.34 -8.18
N ASP A 342 -17.67 -5.38 -8.82
CA ASP A 342 -19.01 -5.93 -8.53
C ASP A 342 -18.91 -7.10 -7.54
N PRO A 343 -19.48 -6.98 -6.32
CA PRO A 343 -19.46 -8.05 -5.32
C PRO A 343 -20.19 -9.34 -5.76
N GLY A 344 -21.00 -9.27 -6.83
CA GLY A 344 -21.72 -10.41 -7.39
C GLY A 344 -20.93 -11.20 -8.44
N VAL A 345 -19.76 -10.72 -8.85
CA VAL A 345 -18.94 -11.32 -9.92
C VAL A 345 -17.61 -11.78 -9.34
N THR A 346 -17.27 -13.05 -9.60
CA THR A 346 -15.98 -13.59 -9.20
C THR A 346 -15.04 -13.59 -10.41
N PHE A 347 -14.23 -12.56 -10.53
CA PHE A 347 -13.07 -12.48 -11.41
C PHE A 347 -11.86 -12.00 -10.61
N ASP A 348 -10.75 -12.70 -10.72
CA ASP A 348 -9.50 -12.34 -10.08
C ASP A 348 -8.32 -12.52 -11.05
N PRO A 349 -7.36 -11.59 -11.11
CA PRO A 349 -6.15 -11.70 -11.93
C PRO A 349 -5.37 -13.00 -11.75
N PHE A 350 -5.34 -13.53 -10.52
CA PHE A 350 -4.67 -14.79 -10.20
C PHE A 350 -5.60 -16.02 -10.29
N GLN A 351 -6.65 -15.94 -11.09
CA GLN A 351 -7.47 -17.12 -11.42
C GLN A 351 -6.69 -18.06 -12.35
N GLY A 352 -6.55 -19.32 -11.94
CA GLY A 352 -5.77 -20.33 -12.67
C GLY A 352 -6.39 -20.82 -13.99
N PRO A 353 -5.57 -21.44 -14.85
CA PRO A 353 -4.22 -21.91 -14.53
C PRO A 353 -3.15 -20.81 -14.61
N VAL A 354 -2.34 -20.64 -13.56
CA VAL A 354 -1.20 -19.72 -13.56
C VAL A 354 0.09 -20.50 -13.34
N TYR A 355 1.07 -20.23 -14.18
CA TYR A 355 2.41 -20.83 -14.11
C TYR A 355 3.44 -19.78 -13.68
N ASP A 356 4.46 -20.22 -12.95
CA ASP A 356 5.65 -19.40 -12.71
C ASP A 356 6.63 -19.48 -13.91
N ARG A 357 7.63 -18.61 -13.92
CA ARG A 357 8.64 -18.56 -14.98
C ARG A 357 9.55 -19.81 -15.05
N LYS A 358 9.45 -20.73 -14.08
CA LYS A 358 10.08 -22.06 -14.09
C LYS A 358 9.12 -23.13 -14.64
N SER A 359 7.98 -22.74 -15.20
CA SER A 359 6.91 -23.61 -15.70
C SER A 359 6.25 -24.48 -14.63
N THR A 360 6.30 -24.08 -13.36
CA THR A 360 5.57 -24.73 -12.27
C THR A 360 4.15 -24.21 -12.21
N LEU A 361 3.16 -25.11 -12.18
CA LEU A 361 1.77 -24.73 -11.97
C LEU A 361 1.59 -24.22 -10.54
N ARG A 362 1.31 -22.92 -10.37
CA ARG A 362 1.10 -22.26 -9.07
C ARG A 362 -0.38 -22.19 -8.71
N VAL A 363 -1.24 -21.88 -9.67
CA VAL A 363 -2.69 -21.83 -9.46
C VAL A 363 -3.37 -22.79 -10.43
N PRO A 364 -4.01 -23.87 -9.96
CA PRO A 364 -4.75 -24.81 -10.82
C PRO A 364 -5.95 -24.14 -11.50
N ALA A 365 -6.38 -24.70 -12.63
CA ALA A 365 -7.56 -24.23 -13.35
C ALA A 365 -8.82 -24.23 -12.43
N GLY A 366 -9.55 -23.12 -12.43
CA GLY A 366 -10.74 -22.93 -11.60
C GLY A 366 -10.47 -22.59 -10.14
N CYS A 367 -9.19 -22.43 -9.75
CA CYS A 367 -8.80 -21.92 -8.43
C CYS A 367 -8.39 -20.44 -8.53
N ILE A 368 -8.46 -19.75 -7.40
CA ILE A 368 -7.97 -18.39 -7.19
C ILE A 368 -6.99 -18.44 -6.01
N LEU A 369 -5.95 -17.61 -6.01
CA LEU A 369 -5.06 -17.51 -4.84
C LEU A 369 -5.85 -17.03 -3.62
N SER A 370 -5.62 -17.68 -2.50
CA SER A 370 -6.12 -17.20 -1.21
C SER A 370 -5.41 -15.93 -0.78
N PHE A 371 -6.00 -15.21 0.17
CA PHE A 371 -5.37 -14.05 0.80
C PHE A 371 -3.95 -14.36 1.31
N ASP A 372 -3.76 -15.47 2.02
CA ASP A 372 -2.46 -15.87 2.55
C ASP A 372 -1.42 -16.13 1.44
N GLU A 373 -1.84 -16.75 0.33
CA GLU A 373 -0.96 -16.98 -0.82
C GLU A 373 -0.59 -15.68 -1.53
N LEU A 374 -1.53 -14.74 -1.67
CA LEU A 374 -1.27 -13.41 -2.22
C LEU A 374 -0.30 -12.61 -1.35
N THR A 375 -0.53 -12.56 -0.05
CA THR A 375 0.26 -11.76 0.89
C THR A 375 1.65 -12.34 1.19
N THR A 376 1.88 -13.60 0.83
CA THR A 376 3.18 -14.28 0.98
C THR A 376 3.85 -14.65 -0.35
N MET A 377 3.36 -14.11 -1.48
CA MET A 377 3.82 -14.45 -2.82
C MET A 377 5.31 -14.13 -3.02
N GLN A 378 6.12 -15.14 -3.37
CA GLN A 378 7.56 -15.00 -3.62
C GLN A 378 7.99 -15.44 -5.02
N TRP A 379 7.12 -16.09 -5.80
CA TRP A 379 7.42 -16.61 -7.13
C TRP A 379 7.12 -15.59 -8.23
N ALA A 380 7.89 -15.65 -9.33
CA ALA A 380 7.67 -14.82 -10.51
C ALA A 380 6.71 -15.53 -11.48
N VAL A 381 5.70 -14.81 -11.97
CA VAL A 381 4.79 -15.27 -13.03
C VAL A 381 5.58 -15.52 -14.33
N ASP A 382 5.11 -16.43 -15.17
CA ASP A 382 5.65 -16.64 -16.51
C ASP A 382 5.65 -15.33 -17.33
N GLY A 383 6.74 -15.10 -18.09
CA GLY A 383 6.97 -13.85 -18.83
C GLY A 383 7.73 -12.77 -18.04
N ILE A 384 8.00 -12.96 -16.74
CA ILE A 384 8.84 -12.05 -15.97
C ILE A 384 10.32 -12.35 -16.19
N VAL A 385 11.09 -11.33 -16.56
CA VAL A 385 12.53 -11.40 -16.86
C VAL A 385 13.32 -10.51 -15.90
N GLY A 386 14.49 -10.98 -15.48
CA GLY A 386 15.40 -10.23 -14.61
C GLY A 386 15.56 -10.82 -13.21
N PRO A 387 16.25 -10.09 -12.32
CA PRO A 387 16.50 -10.54 -10.95
C PRO A 387 15.19 -10.69 -10.16
N TRP A 388 15.11 -11.78 -9.38
CA TRP A 388 13.95 -12.01 -8.51
C TRP A 388 14.44 -12.56 -7.17
N PRO A 389 14.70 -11.69 -6.18
CA PRO A 389 15.16 -12.09 -4.87
C PRO A 389 14.20 -13.05 -4.17
N ASP A 390 14.77 -14.00 -3.40
CA ASP A 390 14.02 -14.98 -2.61
C ASP A 390 13.06 -15.88 -3.40
N GLU A 391 13.30 -16.05 -4.70
CA GLU A 391 12.49 -16.95 -5.52
C GLU A 391 12.68 -18.42 -5.09
N PRO A 392 11.57 -19.14 -4.77
CA PRO A 392 11.60 -20.52 -4.28
C PRO A 392 12.01 -21.55 -5.34
#